data_2346a11f16b29a8f873722228dbd059c
#
_entry.id   2346a11f16b29a8f873722228dbd059c
#
_cell.length_a   1.000
_cell.length_b   1.000
_cell.length_c   1.000
_cell.angle_alpha   90.00
_cell.angle_beta   90.00
_cell.angle_gamma   90.00
#
_symmetry.space_group_name_H-M   'P 1'
#
loop_
_entity.id
_entity.type
_entity.pdbx_description
1 polymer ?
#
loop_
_entity_poly.entity_id
_entity_poly.type
_entity_poly.pdbx_seq_one_letter_code
_entity_poly.pdbx_strand_id
1 'polypeptide(L)'
;YQQVGHILFVQYFFVHTAQPNREVNIMPNRLFQGIVNQMREAIDRTIGVVDETGTVIACSELGLIGEVRKGVVSSGVFGTTQTCVDNATYTTFDVLVRPEYAVFVDGTDELAHHYSALIAVALDQIKQNNDEKFDRSNFVKNVILDNILPGDIYIKSRELHFNNDASRV
;
A
#
# COMPACT_ATOMS: atom_id res chain seq x y z
N TYR A 1 -14.03 -26.75 34.40
CA TYR A 1 -12.62 -26.30 34.25
C TYR A 1 -11.98 -26.63 32.87
N GLN A 2 -12.62 -27.47 32.03
CA GLN A 2 -12.07 -27.86 30.71
C GLN A 2 -12.47 -26.97 29.53
N GLN A 3 -13.46 -26.09 29.63
CA GLN A 3 -13.91 -25.25 28.52
C GLN A 3 -13.13 -23.92 28.35
N VAL A 4 -12.48 -23.43 29.38
CA VAL A 4 -11.73 -22.15 29.31
C VAL A 4 -10.39 -22.29 28.58
N GLY A 5 -9.78 -23.47 28.62
CA GLY A 5 -8.51 -23.74 27.94
C GLY A 5 -8.61 -23.80 26.41
N HIS A 6 -9.77 -24.23 25.88
CA HIS A 6 -9.96 -24.39 24.43
C HIS A 6 -10.16 -23.04 23.71
N ILE A 7 -10.81 -22.09 24.38
CA ILE A 7 -11.05 -20.74 23.81
C ILE A 7 -9.75 -19.93 23.78
N LEU A 8 -8.93 -20.02 24.84
CA LEU A 8 -7.62 -19.36 24.89
C LEU A 8 -6.62 -19.95 23.89
N PHE A 9 -6.68 -21.26 23.63
CA PHE A 9 -5.80 -21.91 22.66
C PHE A 9 -6.15 -21.55 21.22
N VAL A 10 -7.44 -21.46 20.87
CA VAL A 10 -7.91 -21.03 19.55
C VAL A 10 -7.58 -19.56 19.31
N GLN A 11 -7.72 -18.71 20.32
CA GLN A 11 -7.41 -17.29 20.23
C GLN A 11 -5.89 -17.04 20.13
N TYR A 12 -5.07 -17.84 20.82
CA TYR A 12 -3.61 -17.78 20.72
C TYR A 12 -3.11 -18.29 19.36
N PHE A 13 -3.74 -19.33 18.81
CA PHE A 13 -3.40 -19.87 17.49
C PHE A 13 -3.76 -18.90 16.36
N PHE A 14 -4.90 -18.20 16.47
CA PHE A 14 -5.34 -17.23 15.45
C PHE A 14 -4.48 -15.96 15.42
N VAL A 15 -3.96 -15.53 16.57
CA VAL A 15 -3.07 -14.34 16.66
C VAL A 15 -1.64 -14.66 16.19
N HIS A 16 -1.17 -15.91 16.29
CA HIS A 16 0.20 -16.28 15.91
C HIS A 16 0.36 -16.87 14.50
N THR A 17 -0.74 -17.21 13.81
CA THR A 17 -0.69 -17.71 12.43
C THR A 17 -0.97 -16.64 11.36
N ALA A 18 -1.39 -15.45 11.77
CA ALA A 18 -1.46 -14.28 10.89
C ALA A 18 -0.09 -13.59 10.81
N GLN A 19 0.93 -14.28 10.32
CA GLN A 19 2.09 -13.62 9.74
C GLN A 19 1.60 -13.06 8.39
N PRO A 20 1.58 -11.73 8.18
CA PRO A 20 1.30 -11.21 6.86
C PRO A 20 2.40 -11.74 5.93
N ASN A 21 2.01 -12.47 4.91
CA ASN A 21 2.89 -13.02 3.88
C ASN A 21 3.85 -11.92 3.40
N ARG A 22 5.15 -12.10 3.63
CA ARG A 22 6.21 -11.21 3.12
C ARG A 22 6.21 -11.08 1.60
N GLU A 23 5.50 -11.94 0.89
CA GLU A 23 5.36 -11.88 -0.58
C GLU A 23 4.45 -10.75 -1.06
N VAL A 24 3.51 -10.28 -0.25
CA VAL A 24 2.58 -9.19 -0.63
C VAL A 24 3.27 -7.83 -0.66
N ASN A 25 4.35 -7.64 0.10
CA ASN A 25 5.06 -6.35 0.22
C ASN A 25 6.07 -6.06 -0.92
N ILE A 26 6.38 -7.02 -1.79
CA ILE A 26 7.36 -6.82 -2.88
C ILE A 26 6.73 -6.09 -4.08
N MET A 27 5.43 -6.29 -4.32
CA MET A 27 4.74 -5.66 -5.45
C MET A 27 4.60 -4.13 -5.33
N PRO A 28 4.15 -3.57 -4.18
CA PRO A 28 4.08 -2.11 -4.02
C PRO A 28 5.43 -1.43 -4.20
N ASN A 29 6.50 -2.00 -3.65
CA ASN A 29 7.84 -1.42 -3.70
C ASN A 29 8.34 -1.23 -5.16
N ARG A 30 8.13 -2.22 -6.02
CA ARG A 30 8.50 -2.14 -7.44
C ARG A 30 7.64 -1.13 -8.19
N LEU A 31 6.35 -1.07 -7.87
CA LEU A 31 5.41 -0.13 -8.45
C LEU A 31 5.80 1.31 -8.10
N PHE A 32 6.01 1.59 -6.81
CA PHE A 32 6.40 2.91 -6.34
C PHE A 32 7.77 3.33 -6.88
N GLN A 33 8.74 2.44 -6.90
CA GLN A 33 10.08 2.74 -7.46
C GLN A 33 10.00 3.11 -8.95
N GLY A 34 9.16 2.44 -9.73
CA GLY A 34 8.96 2.77 -11.14
C GLY A 34 8.45 4.22 -11.34
N ILE A 35 7.50 4.64 -10.51
CA ILE A 35 6.94 6.00 -10.55
C ILE A 35 7.93 7.04 -10.05
N VAL A 36 8.59 6.77 -8.92
CA VAL A 36 9.62 7.67 -8.35
C VAL A 36 10.74 7.92 -9.37
N ASN A 37 11.17 6.89 -10.10
CA ASN A 37 12.17 7.04 -11.16
C ASN A 37 11.70 7.93 -12.30
N GLN A 38 10.43 7.86 -12.70
CA GLN A 38 9.86 8.74 -13.72
C GLN A 38 9.75 10.18 -13.23
N MET A 39 9.35 10.38 -11.98
CA MET A 39 9.20 11.72 -11.39
C MET A 39 10.54 12.41 -11.11
N ARG A 40 11.61 11.64 -10.89
CA ARG A 40 12.97 12.16 -10.70
C ARG A 40 13.44 13.08 -11.82
N GLU A 41 13.00 12.85 -13.06
CA GLU A 41 13.40 13.69 -14.21
C GLU A 41 12.73 15.07 -14.17
N ALA A 42 11.57 15.18 -13.51
CA ALA A 42 10.76 16.41 -13.45
C ALA A 42 10.97 17.18 -12.14
N ILE A 43 11.43 16.52 -11.08
CA ILE A 43 11.55 17.09 -9.74
C ILE A 43 13.01 17.11 -9.34
N ASP A 44 13.57 18.30 -9.18
CA ASP A 44 14.97 18.56 -8.83
C ASP A 44 15.22 18.45 -7.31
N ARG A 45 14.65 17.43 -6.68
CA ARG A 45 14.77 17.12 -5.25
C ARG A 45 14.73 15.62 -5.02
N THR A 46 15.28 15.19 -3.89
CA THR A 46 15.12 13.80 -3.45
C THR A 46 13.66 13.53 -3.09
N ILE A 47 13.09 12.55 -3.72
CA ILE A 47 11.72 12.08 -3.49
C ILE A 47 11.73 10.59 -3.18
N GLY A 48 10.81 10.14 -2.34
CA GLY A 48 10.68 8.73 -2.04
C GLY A 48 9.43 8.39 -1.27
N VAL A 49 9.32 7.12 -0.92
CA VAL A 49 8.19 6.54 -0.18
C VAL A 49 8.73 5.78 1.01
N VAL A 50 8.11 5.96 2.17
CA VAL A 50 8.36 5.20 3.40
C VAL A 50 7.12 4.41 3.79
N ASP A 51 7.34 3.27 4.44
CA ASP A 51 6.30 2.47 5.06
C ASP A 51 6.00 2.93 6.50
N GLU A 52 5.05 2.29 7.17
CA GLU A 52 4.66 2.59 8.55
C GLU A 52 5.78 2.42 9.58
N THR A 53 6.82 1.66 9.26
CA THR A 53 8.03 1.51 10.10
C THR A 53 9.05 2.61 9.90
N GLY A 54 8.81 3.53 8.95
CA GLY A 54 9.75 4.57 8.53
C GLY A 54 10.84 4.07 7.59
N THR A 55 10.73 2.84 7.07
CA THR A 55 11.69 2.28 6.12
C THR A 55 11.45 2.85 4.72
N VAL A 56 12.50 3.31 4.08
CA VAL A 56 12.45 3.81 2.70
C VAL A 56 12.29 2.62 1.74
N ILE A 57 11.13 2.52 1.08
CA ILE A 57 10.78 1.42 0.17
C ILE A 57 10.96 1.78 -1.30
N ALA A 58 10.95 3.07 -1.62
CA ALA A 58 11.26 3.60 -2.94
C ALA A 58 11.90 4.98 -2.81
N CYS A 59 12.89 5.29 -3.66
CA CYS A 59 13.57 6.57 -3.62
C CYS A 59 14.22 6.93 -4.96
N SER A 60 14.28 8.22 -5.29
CA SER A 60 15.06 8.74 -6.43
C SER A 60 16.55 8.53 -6.24
N GLU A 61 17.02 8.45 -5.00
CA GLU A 61 18.38 8.04 -4.62
C GLU A 61 18.37 6.60 -4.13
N LEU A 62 18.83 5.68 -4.98
CA LEU A 62 18.77 4.25 -4.71
C LEU A 62 19.52 3.82 -3.44
N GLY A 63 20.56 4.58 -3.04
CA GLY A 63 21.35 4.31 -1.84
C GLY A 63 20.56 4.44 -0.54
N LEU A 64 19.43 5.18 -0.54
CA LEU A 64 18.59 5.38 0.64
C LEU A 64 17.54 4.27 0.84
N ILE A 65 17.33 3.41 -0.16
CA ILE A 65 16.35 2.32 -0.07
C ILE A 65 16.78 1.32 1.00
N GLY A 66 15.86 1.03 1.92
CA GLY A 66 16.09 0.16 3.08
C GLY A 66 16.58 0.91 4.32
N GLU A 67 16.91 2.19 4.23
CA GLU A 67 17.22 3.00 5.41
C GLU A 67 15.95 3.29 6.22
N VAL A 68 16.10 3.35 7.56
CA VAL A 68 15.00 3.67 8.47
C VAL A 68 15.11 5.14 8.89
N ARG A 69 14.12 5.94 8.51
CA ARG A 69 14.00 7.34 8.94
C ARG A 69 13.33 7.41 10.32
N LYS A 70 14.12 7.41 11.37
CA LYS A 70 13.65 7.36 12.77
C LYS A 70 12.71 8.51 13.14
N GLY A 71 12.92 9.69 12.56
CA GLY A 71 12.05 10.85 12.73
C GLY A 71 10.61 10.60 12.32
N VAL A 72 10.36 9.78 11.31
CA VAL A 72 9.01 9.44 10.81
C VAL A 72 8.17 8.77 11.88
N VAL A 73 8.74 7.77 12.56
CA VAL A 73 8.06 7.02 13.61
C VAL A 73 7.84 7.87 14.86
N SER A 74 8.90 8.59 15.30
CA SER A 74 8.86 9.38 16.53
C SER A 74 7.96 10.61 16.43
N SER A 75 7.81 11.20 15.26
CA SER A 75 6.98 12.40 15.02
C SER A 75 5.52 12.10 14.68
N GLY A 76 5.14 10.82 14.58
CA GLY A 76 3.76 10.46 14.30
C GLY A 76 3.27 10.88 12.91
N VAL A 77 4.12 10.80 11.89
CA VAL A 77 3.80 11.18 10.49
C VAL A 77 2.50 10.54 10.03
N PHE A 78 2.28 9.27 10.36
CA PHE A 78 1.08 8.50 9.98
C PHE A 78 -0.20 8.89 10.75
N GLY A 79 -0.11 9.82 11.70
CA GLY A 79 -1.26 10.42 12.38
C GLY A 79 -1.76 11.72 11.73
N THR A 80 -1.08 12.20 10.69
CA THR A 80 -1.38 13.46 9.99
C THR A 80 -1.43 13.26 8.49
N THR A 81 -2.14 14.14 7.79
CA THR A 81 -2.16 14.09 6.31
C THR A 81 -0.85 14.57 5.72
N GLN A 82 -0.29 15.65 6.28
CA GLN A 82 0.96 16.24 5.83
C GLN A 82 1.73 16.84 7.01
N THR A 83 3.04 16.63 7.06
CA THR A 83 3.90 17.14 8.12
C THR A 83 5.36 17.28 7.65
N CYS A 84 6.15 18.08 8.34
CA CYS A 84 7.58 18.26 8.08
C CYS A 84 8.39 17.61 9.20
N VAL A 85 9.34 16.76 8.83
CA VAL A 85 10.25 16.08 9.76
C VAL A 85 11.64 15.99 9.12
N ASP A 86 12.70 16.26 9.88
CA ASP A 86 14.09 16.14 9.44
C ASP A 86 14.38 16.81 8.09
N ASN A 87 13.88 18.04 7.91
CA ASN A 87 14.02 18.85 6.67
C ASN A 87 13.40 18.21 5.42
N ALA A 88 12.44 17.32 5.58
CA ALA A 88 11.64 16.75 4.49
C ALA A 88 10.15 16.91 4.78
N THR A 89 9.36 17.07 3.74
CA THR A 89 7.90 17.13 3.81
C THR A 89 7.33 15.76 3.51
N TYR A 90 6.49 15.25 4.41
CA TYR A 90 5.81 13.95 4.29
C TYR A 90 4.31 14.15 4.03
N THR A 91 3.76 13.38 3.10
CA THR A 91 2.31 13.31 2.86
C THR A 91 1.89 11.86 2.84
N THR A 92 0.95 11.49 3.70
CA THR A 92 0.42 10.12 3.81
C THR A 92 -0.57 9.81 2.70
N PHE A 93 -0.63 8.57 2.27
CA PHE A 93 -1.59 8.07 1.28
C PHE A 93 -1.98 6.61 1.59
N ASP A 94 -2.88 6.03 0.79
CA ASP A 94 -3.45 4.70 1.03
C ASP A 94 -4.23 4.63 2.34
N VAL A 95 -5.17 5.56 2.51
CA VAL A 95 -5.96 5.73 3.74
C VAL A 95 -7.30 5.03 3.60
N LEU A 96 -7.38 3.70 3.73
CA LEU A 96 -8.66 2.99 3.90
C LEU A 96 -9.10 2.99 5.37
N VAL A 97 -8.23 2.63 6.28
CA VAL A 97 -8.46 2.62 7.74
C VAL A 97 -7.33 3.38 8.45
N ARG A 98 -6.10 3.13 8.04
CA ARG A 98 -4.88 3.81 8.50
C ARG A 98 -3.94 3.97 7.31
N PRO A 99 -3.24 5.10 7.19
CA PRO A 99 -2.24 5.26 6.14
C PRO A 99 -1.10 4.27 6.36
N GLU A 100 -0.76 3.51 5.31
CA GLU A 100 0.33 2.53 5.33
C GLU A 100 1.61 3.10 4.75
N TYR A 101 1.50 4.14 3.90
CA TYR A 101 2.62 4.75 3.19
C TYR A 101 2.63 6.25 3.32
N ALA A 102 3.82 6.83 3.26
CA ALA A 102 4.00 8.27 3.14
C ALA A 102 5.03 8.60 2.06
N VAL A 103 4.70 9.56 1.22
CA VAL A 103 5.64 10.20 0.30
C VAL A 103 6.48 11.18 1.08
N PHE A 104 7.78 11.26 0.81
CA PHE A 104 8.61 12.35 1.26
C PHE A 104 9.26 13.10 0.10
N VAL A 105 9.43 14.40 0.28
CA VAL A 105 10.15 15.29 -0.62
C VAL A 105 11.10 16.13 0.25
N ASP A 106 12.37 16.16 -0.10
CA ASP A 106 13.34 16.97 0.62
C ASP A 106 13.01 18.46 0.50
N GLY A 107 13.02 19.15 1.64
CA GLY A 107 12.61 20.53 1.79
C GLY A 107 11.34 20.71 2.61
N THR A 108 11.17 21.94 3.13
CA THR A 108 10.02 22.34 3.96
C THR A 108 9.32 23.57 3.40
N ASP A 109 9.66 23.96 2.18
CA ASP A 109 9.07 25.07 1.45
C ASP A 109 7.74 24.68 0.77
N GLU A 110 7.05 25.68 0.27
CA GLU A 110 5.73 25.50 -0.37
C GLU A 110 5.78 24.53 -1.56
N LEU A 111 6.88 24.53 -2.31
CA LEU A 111 7.08 23.58 -3.42
C LEU A 111 7.18 22.13 -2.93
N ALA A 112 7.89 21.88 -1.83
CA ALA A 112 7.95 20.53 -1.26
C ALA A 112 6.57 20.05 -0.79
N HIS A 113 5.77 20.92 -0.20
CA HIS A 113 4.38 20.63 0.17
C HIS A 113 3.52 20.27 -1.05
N HIS A 114 3.59 21.05 -2.12
CA HIS A 114 2.84 20.80 -3.35
C HIS A 114 3.29 19.49 -4.03
N TYR A 115 4.60 19.28 -4.17
CA TYR A 115 5.13 18.05 -4.79
C TYR A 115 4.74 16.81 -3.99
N SER A 116 4.91 16.81 -2.67
CA SER A 116 4.56 15.66 -1.85
C SER A 116 3.08 15.32 -1.94
N ALA A 117 2.19 16.31 -1.98
CA ALA A 117 0.75 16.12 -2.13
C ALA A 117 0.39 15.54 -3.51
N LEU A 118 0.96 16.09 -4.60
CA LEU A 118 0.70 15.60 -5.96
C LEU A 118 1.21 14.17 -6.16
N ILE A 119 2.40 13.86 -5.64
CA ILE A 119 2.97 12.52 -5.74
C ILE A 119 2.12 11.53 -4.93
N ALA A 120 1.68 11.90 -3.73
CA ALA A 120 0.83 11.07 -2.89
C ALA A 120 -0.47 10.67 -3.62
N VAL A 121 -1.17 11.63 -4.23
CA VAL A 121 -2.38 11.37 -5.03
C VAL A 121 -2.08 10.44 -6.21
N ALA A 122 -0.98 10.64 -6.92
CA ALA A 122 -0.60 9.81 -8.06
C ALA A 122 -0.29 8.38 -7.65
N LEU A 123 0.47 8.18 -6.55
CA LEU A 123 0.82 6.86 -6.04
C LEU A 123 -0.39 6.12 -5.48
N ASP A 124 -1.29 6.82 -4.78
CA ASP A 124 -2.54 6.28 -4.26
C ASP A 124 -3.40 5.72 -5.41
N GLN A 125 -3.61 6.51 -6.45
CA GLN A 125 -4.39 6.09 -7.63
C GLN A 125 -3.77 4.89 -8.35
N ILE A 126 -2.45 4.87 -8.48
CA ILE A 126 -1.75 3.78 -9.16
C ILE A 126 -1.80 2.50 -8.32
N LYS A 127 -1.67 2.62 -6.99
CA LYS A 127 -1.82 1.49 -6.07
C LYS A 127 -3.22 0.90 -6.16
N GLN A 128 -4.26 1.73 -6.06
CA GLN A 128 -5.66 1.29 -6.17
C GLN A 128 -5.91 0.55 -7.49
N ASN A 129 -5.48 1.11 -8.61
CA ASN A 129 -5.62 0.46 -9.92
C ASN A 129 -4.89 -0.89 -10.00
N ASN A 130 -3.75 -1.02 -9.34
CA ASN A 130 -2.99 -2.26 -9.28
C ASN A 130 -3.69 -3.30 -8.42
N ASP A 131 -4.21 -2.90 -7.27
CA ASP A 131 -4.94 -3.77 -6.34
C ASP A 131 -6.24 -4.31 -7.00
N GLU A 132 -6.98 -3.46 -7.70
CA GLU A 132 -8.15 -3.90 -8.49
C GLU A 132 -7.80 -4.94 -9.56
N LYS A 133 -6.69 -4.73 -10.29
CA LYS A 133 -6.23 -5.71 -11.29
C LYS A 133 -5.86 -7.04 -10.66
N PHE A 134 -5.21 -6.98 -9.49
CA PHE A 134 -4.82 -8.18 -8.75
C PHE A 134 -6.04 -8.94 -8.26
N ASP A 135 -7.04 -8.26 -7.69
CA ASP A 135 -8.28 -8.85 -7.22
C ASP A 135 -9.08 -9.50 -8.36
N ARG A 136 -9.17 -8.84 -9.52
CA ARG A 136 -9.79 -9.39 -10.73
C ARG A 136 -9.07 -10.66 -11.20
N SER A 137 -7.75 -10.63 -11.25
CA SER A 137 -6.94 -11.78 -11.66
C SER A 137 -7.10 -12.95 -10.71
N ASN A 138 -7.07 -12.71 -9.40
CA ASN A 138 -7.29 -13.73 -8.38
C ASN A 138 -8.70 -14.32 -8.43
N PHE A 139 -9.70 -13.48 -8.65
CA PHE A 139 -11.08 -13.94 -8.81
C PHE A 139 -11.20 -14.93 -9.99
N VAL A 140 -10.68 -14.56 -11.17
CA VAL A 140 -10.70 -15.43 -12.37
C VAL A 140 -9.96 -16.74 -12.10
N LYS A 141 -8.78 -16.67 -11.48
CA LYS A 141 -8.00 -17.85 -11.10
C LYS A 141 -8.80 -18.80 -10.18
N ASN A 142 -9.46 -18.24 -9.16
CA ASN A 142 -10.23 -19.02 -8.20
C ASN A 142 -11.49 -19.62 -8.83
N VAL A 143 -12.12 -18.94 -9.78
CA VAL A 143 -13.23 -19.50 -10.57
C VAL A 143 -12.76 -20.70 -11.41
N ILE A 144 -11.60 -20.56 -12.09
CA ILE A 144 -11.04 -21.64 -12.92
C ILE A 144 -10.64 -22.86 -12.07
N LEU A 145 -10.14 -22.64 -10.86
CA LEU A 145 -9.73 -23.69 -9.93
C LEU A 145 -10.88 -24.28 -9.12
N ASP A 146 -12.12 -23.85 -9.37
CA ASP A 146 -13.33 -24.28 -8.64
C ASP A 146 -13.26 -24.03 -7.11
N ASN A 147 -12.55 -22.99 -6.72
CA ASN A 147 -12.35 -22.60 -5.31
C ASN A 147 -13.43 -21.65 -4.78
N ILE A 148 -14.39 -21.24 -5.61
CA ILE A 148 -15.48 -20.33 -5.26
C ILE A 148 -16.82 -21.02 -5.48
N LEU A 149 -17.74 -20.89 -4.51
CA LEU A 149 -19.09 -21.40 -4.63
C LEU A 149 -19.83 -20.70 -5.79
N PRO A 150 -20.62 -21.45 -6.59
CA PRO A 150 -21.35 -20.89 -7.75
C PRO A 150 -22.21 -19.67 -7.42
N GLY A 151 -22.81 -19.61 -6.21
CA GLY A 151 -23.60 -18.47 -5.76
C GLY A 151 -22.76 -17.19 -5.54
N ASP A 152 -21.54 -17.35 -5.08
CA ASP A 152 -20.63 -16.25 -4.80
C ASP A 152 -19.98 -15.69 -6.07
N ILE A 153 -19.89 -16.49 -7.14
CA ILE A 153 -19.35 -16.07 -8.44
C ILE A 153 -20.14 -14.87 -8.98
N TYR A 154 -21.48 -14.94 -8.92
CA TYR A 154 -22.33 -13.87 -9.43
C TYR A 154 -22.16 -12.57 -8.63
N ILE A 155 -22.12 -12.66 -7.30
CA ILE A 155 -21.97 -11.52 -6.42
C ILE A 155 -20.60 -10.85 -6.65
N LYS A 156 -19.52 -11.65 -6.57
CA LYS A 156 -18.15 -11.14 -6.75
C LYS A 156 -17.87 -10.62 -8.15
N SER A 157 -18.45 -11.21 -9.19
CA SER A 157 -18.28 -10.70 -10.55
C SER A 157 -18.87 -9.30 -10.73
N ARG A 158 -19.98 -9.00 -10.04
CA ARG A 158 -20.55 -7.64 -10.04
C ARG A 158 -19.70 -6.65 -9.25
N GLU A 159 -19.21 -7.02 -8.08
CA GLU A 159 -18.31 -6.18 -7.27
C GLU A 159 -17.05 -5.82 -8.04
N LEU A 160 -16.47 -6.76 -8.78
CA LEU A 160 -15.26 -6.56 -9.57
C LEU A 160 -15.55 -6.01 -10.98
N HIS A 161 -16.77 -5.56 -11.26
CA HIS A 161 -17.18 -4.97 -12.55
C HIS A 161 -16.92 -5.85 -13.77
N PHE A 162 -17.09 -7.17 -13.64
CA PHE A 162 -17.13 -8.05 -14.80
C PHE A 162 -18.46 -7.86 -15.53
N ASN A 163 -18.40 -7.66 -16.86
CA ASN A 163 -19.59 -7.55 -17.68
C ASN A 163 -20.19 -8.95 -17.88
N ASN A 164 -21.32 -9.24 -17.19
CA ASN A 164 -22.01 -10.53 -17.27
C ASN A 164 -23.01 -10.58 -18.45
N ASP A 165 -23.22 -9.46 -19.15
CA ASP A 165 -24.22 -9.33 -20.22
C ASP A 165 -23.66 -9.62 -21.63
N ALA A 166 -22.39 -10.04 -21.72
CA ALA A 166 -21.80 -10.47 -22.97
C ALA A 166 -22.53 -11.73 -23.47
N SER A 167 -23.42 -11.56 -24.44
CA SER A 167 -24.06 -12.65 -25.16
C SER A 167 -22.97 -13.57 -25.72
N ARG A 168 -22.97 -14.82 -25.28
CA ARG A 168 -22.13 -15.87 -25.91
C ARG A 168 -22.73 -16.19 -27.28
N VAL A 169 -22.05 -15.80 -28.33
CA VAL A 169 -22.32 -16.24 -29.70
C VAL A 169 -21.73 -17.63 -29.88
#